data_23cfbb4681ee915ea8dd758cbf639b47
#
_entry.id   23cfbb4681ee915ea8dd758cbf639b47
#
_cell.length_a   1.000
_cell.length_b   1.000
_cell.length_c   1.000
_cell.angle_alpha   90.00
_cell.angle_beta   90.00
_cell.angle_gamma   90.00
#
_symmetry.space_group_name_H-M   'P 1'
#
loop_
_entity.id
_entity.type
_entity.pdbx_description
1 polymer ?
#
loop_
_entity_poly.entity_id
_entity_poly.type
_entity_poly.pdbx_seq_one_letter_code
_entity_poly.pdbx_strand_id
1 'polypeptide(L)'
;MSDLNFCPDCGGPLVQHIIAGEARNHCYCERCQARHYDHPRIVVTCFVAYRQKLLWVQRELEPQRGLWAIPGGFLENDESLAQGAARELREESGVIIPAQQLQLYMTGTITFINQIYIAFRGTVETDFFAPGPESRDCGFFTRNECPWDSVAYPEVNDSIVQAYDDLDSGQFQVWQAEMTESRYQLQPVLTRR
;
A
#
# COMPACT_ATOMS: atom_id res chain seq x y z
N MET A 1 0.44 -16.56 9.18
CA MET A 1 0.83 -17.93 8.74
C MET A 1 -0.15 -18.31 7.65
N SER A 2 0.32 -18.85 6.52
CA SER A 2 -0.58 -19.30 5.46
C SER A 2 -1.49 -20.41 6.02
N ASP A 3 -2.80 -20.23 5.93
CA ASP A 3 -3.81 -21.24 6.33
C ASP A 3 -3.91 -22.37 5.28
N LEU A 4 -2.84 -22.64 4.55
CA LEU A 4 -2.78 -23.68 3.55
C LEU A 4 -2.71 -25.03 4.26
N ASN A 5 -3.76 -25.82 4.13
CA ASN A 5 -3.83 -27.20 4.62
C ASN A 5 -3.38 -28.22 3.56
N PHE A 6 -3.41 -27.82 2.29
CA PHE A 6 -3.09 -28.68 1.16
C PHE A 6 -2.11 -28.01 0.21
N CYS A 7 -1.24 -28.81 -0.37
CA CYS A 7 -0.24 -28.38 -1.34
C CYS A 7 -0.91 -27.92 -2.65
N PRO A 8 -0.67 -26.68 -3.11
CA PRO A 8 -1.24 -26.21 -4.38
C PRO A 8 -0.72 -26.97 -5.61
N ASP A 9 0.46 -27.62 -5.53
CA ASP A 9 1.08 -28.30 -6.67
C ASP A 9 0.53 -29.71 -6.87
N CYS A 10 0.21 -30.45 -5.78
CA CYS A 10 -0.19 -31.85 -5.89
C CYS A 10 -1.42 -32.24 -5.08
N GLY A 11 -2.02 -31.33 -4.32
CA GLY A 11 -3.18 -31.58 -3.45
C GLY A 11 -2.87 -32.45 -2.22
N GLY A 12 -1.60 -32.77 -1.94
CA GLY A 12 -1.20 -33.54 -0.74
C GLY A 12 -1.28 -32.67 0.53
N PRO A 13 -1.36 -33.28 1.73
CA PRO A 13 -1.39 -32.52 2.98
C PRO A 13 -0.07 -31.77 3.19
N LEU A 14 -0.17 -30.57 3.76
CA LEU A 14 0.98 -29.79 4.20
C LEU A 14 1.23 -30.01 5.69
N VAL A 15 2.51 -30.12 6.03
CA VAL A 15 2.99 -30.16 7.41
C VAL A 15 3.89 -28.96 7.70
N GLN A 16 3.92 -28.53 8.94
CA GLN A 16 4.85 -27.50 9.38
C GLN A 16 6.23 -28.14 9.64
N HIS A 17 7.27 -27.64 8.99
CA HIS A 17 8.61 -28.16 9.12
C HIS A 17 9.62 -27.04 9.39
N ILE A 18 10.54 -27.29 10.33
CA ILE A 18 11.70 -26.42 10.55
C ILE A 18 12.83 -26.90 9.65
N ILE A 19 13.24 -26.05 8.73
CA ILE A 19 14.41 -26.32 7.89
C ILE A 19 15.66 -26.06 8.71
N ALA A 20 16.62 -26.98 8.66
CA ALA A 20 17.87 -26.83 9.39
C ALA A 20 18.59 -25.52 9.00
N GLY A 21 18.85 -24.65 9.97
CA GLY A 21 19.45 -23.33 9.79
C GLY A 21 18.46 -22.19 9.63
N GLU A 22 17.15 -22.46 9.62
CA GLU A 22 16.10 -21.42 9.59
C GLU A 22 15.39 -21.28 10.94
N ALA A 23 15.02 -20.05 11.28
CA ALA A 23 14.40 -19.74 12.58
C ALA A 23 12.86 -19.93 12.57
N ARG A 24 12.25 -20.18 11.43
CA ARG A 24 10.79 -20.26 11.27
C ARG A 24 10.36 -21.57 10.64
N ASN A 25 9.15 -22.00 10.99
CA ASN A 25 8.48 -23.12 10.34
C ASN A 25 8.01 -22.70 8.93
N HIS A 26 8.13 -23.62 7.98
CA HIS A 26 7.59 -23.49 6.65
C HIS A 26 6.61 -24.63 6.35
N CYS A 27 5.67 -24.38 5.44
CA CYS A 27 4.78 -25.42 4.96
C CYS A 27 5.54 -26.34 4.00
N TYR A 28 5.53 -27.63 4.28
CA TYR A 28 6.19 -28.67 3.49
C TYR A 28 5.20 -29.75 3.09
N CYS A 29 5.26 -30.17 1.83
CA CYS A 29 4.46 -31.28 1.33
C CYS A 29 5.26 -32.57 1.34
N GLU A 30 4.89 -33.54 2.16
CA GLU A 30 5.56 -34.84 2.21
C GLU A 30 5.40 -35.64 0.91
N ARG A 31 4.31 -35.41 0.15
CA ARG A 31 4.01 -36.12 -1.07
C ARG A 31 4.89 -35.75 -2.25
N CYS A 32 5.01 -34.43 -2.53
CA CYS A 32 5.82 -33.93 -3.67
C CYS A 32 7.11 -33.23 -3.24
N GLN A 33 7.37 -33.13 -1.93
CA GLN A 33 8.56 -32.51 -1.33
C GLN A 33 8.68 -31.00 -1.61
N ALA A 34 7.60 -30.37 -2.09
CA ALA A 34 7.56 -28.93 -2.30
C ALA A 34 7.56 -28.15 -0.97
N ARG A 35 8.28 -27.04 -0.95
CA ARG A 35 8.31 -26.09 0.17
C ARG A 35 7.50 -24.86 -0.19
N HIS A 36 6.60 -24.44 0.70
CA HIS A 36 5.77 -23.28 0.50
C HIS A 36 6.12 -22.22 1.54
N TYR A 37 6.55 -21.07 1.04
CA TYR A 37 6.92 -19.92 1.87
C TYR A 37 5.74 -18.96 1.96
N ASP A 38 5.53 -18.42 3.14
CA ASP A 38 4.58 -17.35 3.37
C ASP A 38 5.31 -16.01 3.17
N HIS A 39 4.83 -15.21 2.24
CA HIS A 39 5.42 -13.92 1.89
C HIS A 39 4.51 -12.77 2.29
N PRO A 40 5.08 -11.62 2.72
CA PRO A 40 4.31 -10.40 2.89
C PRO A 40 3.63 -10.00 1.57
N ARG A 41 2.39 -9.57 1.64
CA ARG A 41 1.71 -8.98 0.50
C ARG A 41 2.21 -7.56 0.28
N ILE A 42 2.37 -7.17 -0.98
CA ILE A 42 2.82 -5.82 -1.34
C ILE A 42 1.59 -4.99 -1.68
N VAL A 43 1.46 -3.85 -1.01
CA VAL A 43 0.46 -2.82 -1.29
C VAL A 43 1.17 -1.63 -1.90
N VAL A 44 0.68 -1.14 -3.02
CA VAL A 44 1.17 0.06 -3.69
C VAL A 44 0.13 1.17 -3.60
N THR A 45 0.55 2.39 -3.30
CA THR A 45 -0.33 3.55 -3.17
C THR A 45 0.23 4.78 -3.88
N CYS A 46 -0.62 5.77 -4.12
CA CYS A 46 -0.19 6.99 -4.80
C CYS A 46 -0.74 8.25 -4.13
N PHE A 47 0.14 9.04 -3.51
CA PHE A 47 -0.16 10.39 -3.05
C PHE A 47 -0.14 11.35 -4.23
N VAL A 48 -1.32 11.68 -4.74
CA VAL A 48 -1.45 12.59 -5.89
C VAL A 48 -1.83 13.97 -5.41
N ALA A 49 -1.02 14.96 -5.77
CA ALA A 49 -1.25 16.35 -5.42
C ALA A 49 -1.84 17.15 -6.60
N TYR A 50 -2.84 17.95 -6.30
CA TYR A 50 -3.28 19.08 -7.10
C TYR A 50 -3.19 20.35 -6.24
N ARG A 51 -2.22 21.22 -6.54
CA ARG A 51 -1.89 22.38 -5.67
C ARG A 51 -1.59 21.92 -4.24
N GLN A 52 -2.31 22.48 -3.23
CA GLN A 52 -2.18 22.11 -1.81
C GLN A 52 -3.20 21.07 -1.35
N LYS A 53 -3.68 20.22 -2.27
CA LYS A 53 -4.67 19.18 -2.01
C LYS A 53 -4.10 17.82 -2.38
N LEU A 54 -4.49 16.79 -1.62
CA LEU A 54 -4.24 15.39 -1.96
C LEU A 54 -5.52 14.72 -2.43
N LEU A 55 -5.37 13.80 -3.39
CA LEU A 55 -6.45 12.94 -3.87
C LEU A 55 -6.78 11.86 -2.85
N TRP A 56 -8.06 11.68 -2.60
CA TRP A 56 -8.63 10.62 -1.79
C TRP A 56 -9.72 9.89 -2.56
N VAL A 57 -9.93 8.63 -2.22
CA VAL A 57 -11.00 7.79 -2.74
C VAL A 57 -11.88 7.29 -1.60
N GLN A 58 -13.20 7.25 -1.80
CA GLN A 58 -14.14 6.65 -0.86
C GLN A 58 -14.43 5.21 -1.31
N ARG A 59 -14.11 4.24 -0.47
CA ARG A 59 -14.21 2.81 -0.80
C ARG A 59 -15.66 2.36 -1.05
N GLU A 60 -15.89 1.58 -2.10
CA GLU A 60 -17.19 0.92 -2.33
C GLU A 60 -17.21 -0.53 -1.85
N LEU A 61 -16.05 -1.18 -1.71
CA LEU A 61 -15.94 -2.59 -1.34
C LEU A 61 -15.59 -2.80 0.15
N GLU A 62 -16.04 -3.93 0.70
CA GLU A 62 -15.58 -4.41 2.00
C GLU A 62 -14.12 -4.93 1.94
N PRO A 63 -13.36 -4.89 3.01
CA PRO A 63 -13.65 -4.22 4.28
C PRO A 63 -13.55 -2.69 4.15
N GLN A 64 -14.10 -1.97 5.13
CA GLN A 64 -14.00 -0.51 5.23
C GLN A 64 -14.81 0.25 4.15
N ARG A 65 -15.92 -0.32 3.69
CA ARG A 65 -16.84 0.32 2.74
C ARG A 65 -17.34 1.67 3.26
N GLY A 66 -17.31 2.70 2.41
CA GLY A 66 -17.75 4.06 2.73
C GLY A 66 -16.72 4.90 3.46
N LEU A 67 -15.56 4.34 3.83
CA LEU A 67 -14.46 5.09 4.42
C LEU A 67 -13.48 5.58 3.33
N TRP A 68 -12.69 6.58 3.69
CA TRP A 68 -11.77 7.26 2.79
C TRP A 68 -10.35 6.73 2.92
N ALA A 69 -9.65 6.65 1.79
CA ALA A 69 -8.26 6.21 1.71
C ALA A 69 -7.49 6.98 0.65
N ILE A 70 -6.17 6.91 0.72
CA ILE A 70 -5.29 7.26 -0.41
C ILE A 70 -5.41 6.14 -1.45
N PRO A 71 -5.52 6.46 -2.75
CA PRO A 71 -5.62 5.46 -3.81
C PRO A 71 -4.52 4.41 -3.74
N GLY A 72 -4.89 3.13 -3.89
CA GLY A 72 -3.93 2.03 -3.89
C GLY A 72 -4.52 0.69 -3.52
N GLY A 73 -3.79 -0.38 -3.91
CA GLY A 73 -4.18 -1.76 -3.68
C GLY A 73 -3.01 -2.72 -3.78
N PHE A 74 -3.31 -3.99 -4.00
CA PHE A 74 -2.29 -5.02 -4.08
C PHE A 74 -1.54 -4.98 -5.42
N LEU A 75 -0.21 -5.15 -5.33
CA LEU A 75 0.62 -5.36 -6.50
C LEU A 75 0.22 -6.67 -7.19
N GLU A 76 0.02 -6.62 -8.50
CA GLU A 76 -0.22 -7.79 -9.33
C GLU A 76 1.09 -8.39 -9.85
N ASN A 77 0.99 -9.64 -10.32
CA ASN A 77 2.11 -10.28 -11.02
C ASN A 77 2.39 -9.55 -12.34
N ASP A 78 3.64 -9.60 -12.78
CA ASP A 78 4.10 -9.05 -14.07
C ASP A 78 4.03 -7.51 -14.21
N GLU A 79 3.84 -6.77 -13.11
CA GLU A 79 3.96 -5.31 -13.09
C GLU A 79 5.06 -4.82 -12.14
N SER A 80 5.66 -3.69 -12.44
CA SER A 80 6.55 -2.99 -11.50
C SER A 80 5.75 -2.24 -10.44
N LEU A 81 6.39 -1.89 -9.31
CA LEU A 81 5.75 -1.13 -8.22
C LEU A 81 5.08 0.16 -8.72
N ALA A 82 5.76 0.90 -9.60
CA ALA A 82 5.21 2.14 -10.15
C ALA A 82 4.07 1.89 -11.16
N GLN A 83 4.10 0.77 -11.89
CA GLN A 83 2.99 0.38 -12.77
C GLN A 83 1.76 0.01 -11.97
N GLY A 84 1.92 -0.78 -10.90
CA GLY A 84 0.82 -1.10 -9.99
C GLY A 84 0.20 0.15 -9.36
N ALA A 85 1.02 1.08 -8.85
CA ALA A 85 0.52 2.33 -8.30
C ALA A 85 -0.23 3.19 -9.36
N ALA A 86 0.26 3.24 -10.60
CA ALA A 86 -0.41 3.96 -11.68
C ALA A 86 -1.72 3.27 -12.12
N ARG A 87 -1.77 1.93 -12.10
CA ARG A 87 -2.97 1.14 -12.40
C ARG A 87 -4.05 1.40 -11.35
N GLU A 88 -3.73 1.21 -10.07
CA GLU A 88 -4.65 1.45 -8.95
C GLU A 88 -5.20 2.89 -8.96
N LEU A 89 -4.32 3.88 -9.14
CA LEU A 89 -4.71 5.27 -9.26
C LEU A 89 -5.76 5.47 -10.36
N ARG A 90 -5.53 4.92 -11.54
CA ARG A 90 -6.46 5.03 -12.68
C ARG A 90 -7.77 4.28 -12.41
N GLU A 91 -7.71 3.07 -11.84
CA GLU A 91 -8.87 2.21 -11.62
C GLU A 91 -9.79 2.77 -10.54
N GLU A 92 -9.23 3.32 -9.47
CA GLU A 92 -10.01 3.86 -8.37
C GLU A 92 -10.49 5.30 -8.59
N SER A 93 -9.70 6.15 -9.27
CA SER A 93 -10.00 7.59 -9.37
C SER A 93 -10.12 8.15 -10.79
N GLY A 94 -9.80 7.37 -11.82
CA GLY A 94 -9.74 7.86 -13.20
C GLY A 94 -8.58 8.81 -13.48
N VAL A 95 -7.77 9.15 -12.47
CA VAL A 95 -6.59 10.01 -12.63
C VAL A 95 -5.47 9.22 -13.30
N ILE A 96 -4.85 9.82 -14.33
CA ILE A 96 -3.81 9.16 -15.11
C ILE A 96 -2.48 9.89 -14.91
N ILE A 97 -1.51 9.19 -14.32
CA ILE A 97 -0.11 9.59 -14.25
C ILE A 97 0.73 8.43 -14.81
N PRO A 98 1.55 8.65 -15.85
CA PRO A 98 2.45 7.60 -16.34
C PRO A 98 3.38 7.10 -15.22
N ALA A 99 3.59 5.79 -15.15
CA ALA A 99 4.41 5.17 -14.09
C ALA A 99 5.81 5.79 -13.97
N GLN A 100 6.40 6.24 -15.09
CA GLN A 100 7.73 6.89 -15.14
C GLN A 100 7.75 8.28 -14.50
N GLN A 101 6.59 8.92 -14.31
CA GLN A 101 6.46 10.23 -13.67
C GLN A 101 6.17 10.11 -12.17
N LEU A 102 5.80 8.91 -11.71
CA LEU A 102 5.65 8.64 -10.28
C LEU A 102 7.02 8.55 -9.61
N GLN A 103 7.14 9.18 -8.46
CA GLN A 103 8.36 9.19 -7.66
C GLN A 103 8.15 8.38 -6.38
N LEU A 104 9.09 7.50 -6.07
CA LEU A 104 9.08 6.79 -4.79
C LEU A 104 9.03 7.81 -3.65
N TYR A 105 8.09 7.63 -2.75
CA TYR A 105 7.86 8.57 -1.67
C TYR A 105 8.01 7.93 -0.29
N MET A 106 7.47 6.72 -0.12
CA MET A 106 7.51 6.06 1.17
C MET A 106 7.60 4.54 0.99
N THR A 107 8.32 3.89 1.91
CA THR A 107 8.32 2.44 2.06
C THR A 107 8.02 2.10 3.50
N GLY A 108 7.27 1.03 3.75
CA GLY A 108 6.96 0.65 5.12
C GLY A 108 6.61 -0.82 5.26
N THR A 109 6.61 -1.28 6.50
CA THR A 109 6.17 -2.62 6.88
C THR A 109 5.01 -2.52 7.85
N ILE A 110 3.96 -3.31 7.62
CA ILE A 110 2.82 -3.48 8.53
C ILE A 110 2.89 -4.92 9.04
N THR A 111 3.60 -5.10 10.16
CA THR A 111 4.01 -6.44 10.61
C THR A 111 2.85 -7.29 11.10
N PHE A 112 1.81 -6.69 11.70
CA PHE A 112 0.67 -7.41 12.27
C PHE A 112 -0.31 -7.98 11.22
N ILE A 113 -0.25 -7.47 9.98
CA ILE A 113 -1.04 -8.01 8.86
C ILE A 113 -0.17 -8.56 7.72
N ASN A 114 1.14 -8.66 7.96
CA ASN A 114 2.11 -9.21 7.03
C ASN A 114 2.08 -8.52 5.67
N GLN A 115 2.22 -7.19 5.64
CA GLN A 115 2.22 -6.37 4.43
C GLN A 115 3.46 -5.50 4.33
N ILE A 116 3.88 -5.27 3.07
CA ILE A 116 4.85 -4.24 2.69
C ILE A 116 4.06 -3.13 1.99
N TYR A 117 4.27 -1.91 2.43
CA TYR A 117 3.64 -0.72 1.92
C TYR A 117 4.63 0.10 1.13
N ILE A 118 4.32 0.38 -0.14
CA ILE A 118 5.15 1.19 -1.05
C ILE A 118 4.29 2.32 -1.60
N ALA A 119 4.63 3.54 -1.24
CA ALA A 119 3.91 4.71 -1.71
C ALA A 119 4.73 5.51 -2.73
N PHE A 120 4.07 5.92 -3.76
CA PHE A 120 4.56 6.87 -4.75
C PHE A 120 3.90 8.23 -4.55
N ARG A 121 4.50 9.27 -5.10
CA ARG A 121 3.90 10.58 -5.22
C ARG A 121 3.87 11.04 -6.67
N GLY A 122 2.87 11.84 -7.01
CA GLY A 122 2.73 12.48 -8.30
C GLY A 122 1.96 13.79 -8.18
N THR A 123 2.00 14.59 -9.23
CA THR A 123 1.24 15.84 -9.33
C THR A 123 0.42 15.88 -10.60
N VAL A 124 -0.73 16.55 -10.54
CA VAL A 124 -1.60 16.79 -11.69
C VAL A 124 -1.91 18.27 -11.83
N GLU A 125 -2.20 18.70 -13.08
CA GLU A 125 -2.49 20.10 -13.41
C GLU A 125 -3.99 20.45 -13.25
N THR A 126 -4.84 19.45 -13.08
CA THR A 126 -6.29 19.61 -12.92
C THR A 126 -6.78 18.78 -11.75
N ASP A 127 -7.90 19.16 -11.17
CA ASP A 127 -8.61 18.41 -10.13
C ASP A 127 -9.65 17.45 -10.71
N PHE A 128 -9.48 17.04 -11.95
CA PHE A 128 -10.34 16.05 -12.58
C PHE A 128 -10.16 14.68 -11.93
N PHE A 129 -11.27 14.03 -11.64
CA PHE A 129 -11.35 12.63 -11.22
C PHE A 129 -12.63 11.98 -11.76
N ALA A 130 -12.64 10.67 -11.85
CA ALA A 130 -13.80 9.86 -12.23
C ALA A 130 -13.75 8.55 -11.43
N PRO A 131 -14.53 8.42 -10.34
CA PRO A 131 -14.52 7.22 -9.51
C PRO A 131 -14.74 5.95 -10.33
N GLY A 132 -13.89 4.96 -10.12
CA GLY A 132 -14.03 3.64 -10.73
C GLY A 132 -15.01 2.75 -9.95
N PRO A 133 -15.18 1.49 -10.37
CA PRO A 133 -16.18 0.60 -9.78
C PRO A 133 -15.91 0.24 -8.32
N GLU A 134 -14.68 0.37 -7.84
CA GLU A 134 -14.29 0.12 -6.46
C GLU A 134 -14.33 1.36 -5.57
N SER A 135 -14.65 2.53 -6.17
CA SER A 135 -14.72 3.81 -5.47
C SER A 135 -16.13 4.40 -5.56
N ARG A 136 -16.73 4.71 -4.42
CA ARG A 136 -18.02 5.39 -4.33
C ARG A 136 -17.91 6.86 -4.73
N ASP A 137 -16.80 7.49 -4.35
CA ASP A 137 -16.51 8.89 -4.61
C ASP A 137 -14.98 9.11 -4.59
N CYS A 138 -14.55 10.27 -5.11
CA CYS A 138 -13.18 10.75 -5.04
C CYS A 138 -13.21 12.25 -4.72
N GLY A 139 -12.08 12.77 -4.24
CA GLY A 139 -11.96 14.21 -4.00
C GLY A 139 -10.53 14.64 -3.72
N PHE A 140 -10.23 15.88 -4.11
CA PHE A 140 -9.01 16.56 -3.71
C PHE A 140 -9.28 17.42 -2.48
N PHE A 141 -8.68 17.08 -1.35
CA PHE A 141 -8.87 17.78 -0.09
C PHE A 141 -7.58 18.45 0.37
N THR A 142 -7.71 19.67 0.91
CA THR A 142 -6.66 20.25 1.74
C THR A 142 -6.61 19.52 3.08
N ARG A 143 -5.53 19.69 3.83
CA ARG A 143 -5.37 19.10 5.18
C ARG A 143 -6.59 19.36 6.09
N ASN A 144 -7.17 20.56 6.03
CA ASN A 144 -8.30 20.94 6.88
C ASN A 144 -9.65 20.40 6.40
N GLU A 145 -9.75 20.04 5.11
CA GLU A 145 -10.97 19.49 4.51
C GLU A 145 -11.00 17.96 4.54
N CYS A 146 -9.87 17.33 4.89
CA CYS A 146 -9.76 15.87 4.91
C CYS A 146 -10.79 15.20 5.81
N PRO A 147 -11.33 14.07 5.39
CA PRO A 147 -12.31 13.31 6.15
C PRO A 147 -11.64 12.47 7.26
N TRP A 148 -10.88 13.10 8.17
CA TRP A 148 -10.07 12.43 9.19
C TRP A 148 -10.85 11.47 10.09
N ASP A 149 -12.14 11.78 10.36
CA ASP A 149 -13.01 10.93 11.19
C ASP A 149 -13.51 9.67 10.44
N SER A 150 -13.24 9.58 9.14
CA SER A 150 -13.73 8.52 8.25
C SER A 150 -12.61 7.87 7.45
N VAL A 151 -11.39 7.85 7.98
CA VAL A 151 -10.24 7.18 7.34
C VAL A 151 -10.36 5.67 7.47
N ALA A 152 -10.20 4.96 6.36
CA ALA A 152 -10.31 3.50 6.31
C ALA A 152 -9.23 2.78 7.13
N TYR A 153 -8.03 3.36 7.15
CA TYR A 153 -6.84 2.77 7.76
C TYR A 153 -6.15 3.82 8.65
N PRO A 154 -6.66 4.08 9.86
CA PRO A 154 -6.13 5.13 10.73
C PRO A 154 -4.68 4.92 11.13
N GLU A 155 -4.17 3.69 11.05
CA GLU A 155 -2.78 3.35 11.28
C GLU A 155 -1.80 4.02 10.31
N VAL A 156 -2.25 4.48 9.14
CA VAL A 156 -1.41 5.21 8.18
C VAL A 156 -1.58 6.74 8.25
N ASN A 157 -2.36 7.26 9.20
CA ASN A 157 -2.62 8.71 9.31
C ASN A 157 -1.34 9.54 9.40
N ASP A 158 -0.33 9.08 10.14
CA ASP A 158 0.94 9.81 10.26
C ASP A 158 1.66 9.93 8.91
N SER A 159 1.55 8.91 8.03
CA SER A 159 2.05 8.99 6.65
C SER A 159 1.32 10.06 5.83
N ILE A 160 0.02 10.18 6.03
CA ILE A 160 -0.81 11.15 5.31
C ILE A 160 -0.54 12.57 5.84
N VAL A 161 -0.41 12.73 7.16
CA VAL A 161 -0.02 14.00 7.78
C VAL A 161 1.34 14.45 7.25
N GLN A 162 2.33 13.54 7.18
CA GLN A 162 3.64 13.85 6.61
C GLN A 162 3.56 14.27 5.14
N ALA A 163 2.68 13.64 4.36
CA ALA A 163 2.48 14.02 2.96
C ALA A 163 1.95 15.46 2.82
N TYR A 164 1.09 15.91 3.71
CA TYR A 164 0.68 17.32 3.76
C TYR A 164 1.78 18.25 4.23
N ASP A 165 2.59 17.85 5.22
CA ASP A 165 3.74 18.67 5.68
C ASP A 165 4.76 18.87 4.55
N ASP A 166 5.06 17.81 3.79
CA ASP A 166 5.96 17.88 2.63
C ASP A 166 5.35 18.71 1.49
N LEU A 167 4.04 18.62 1.27
CA LEU A 167 3.33 19.42 0.27
C LEU A 167 3.35 20.91 0.65
N ASP A 168 3.10 21.24 1.91
CA ASP A 168 3.08 22.61 2.42
C ASP A 168 4.48 23.26 2.39
N SER A 169 5.52 22.50 2.72
CA SER A 169 6.91 22.97 2.69
C SER A 169 7.53 22.99 1.29
N GLY A 170 6.97 22.21 0.36
CA GLY A 170 7.58 21.95 -0.95
C GLY A 170 8.86 21.12 -0.89
N GLN A 171 9.17 20.51 0.27
CA GLN A 171 10.38 19.71 0.50
C GLN A 171 10.00 18.25 0.61
N PHE A 172 10.38 17.47 -0.40
CA PHE A 172 10.09 16.06 -0.45
C PHE A 172 11.34 15.21 -0.27
N GLN A 173 11.21 14.17 0.53
CA GLN A 173 12.23 13.15 0.72
C GLN A 173 11.58 11.78 0.74
N VAL A 174 12.39 10.72 0.70
CA VAL A 174 11.87 9.35 0.85
C VAL A 174 11.76 9.02 2.34
N TRP A 175 10.62 8.47 2.72
CA TRP A 175 10.32 8.09 4.10
C TRP A 175 10.33 6.57 4.27
N GLN A 176 10.71 6.13 5.45
CA GLN A 176 10.58 4.74 5.90
C GLN A 176 9.62 4.68 7.08
N ALA A 177 8.60 3.82 6.97
CA ALA A 177 7.61 3.58 8.01
C ALA A 177 7.74 2.16 8.57
N GLU A 178 7.54 2.02 9.86
CA GLU A 178 7.38 0.74 10.54
C GLU A 178 6.13 0.77 11.40
N MET A 179 5.21 -0.14 11.14
CA MET A 179 3.93 -0.27 11.85
C MET A 179 3.84 -1.62 12.52
N THR A 180 3.72 -1.59 13.85
CA THR A 180 3.41 -2.75 14.68
C THR A 180 2.06 -2.53 15.35
N GLU A 181 1.50 -3.54 16.03
CA GLU A 181 0.24 -3.38 16.79
C GLU A 181 0.24 -2.23 17.79
N SER A 182 1.40 -1.87 18.31
CA SER A 182 1.53 -0.88 19.39
C SER A 182 2.32 0.37 19.04
N ARG A 183 2.91 0.43 17.84
CA ARG A 183 3.86 1.50 17.50
C ARG A 183 3.81 1.81 16.01
N TYR A 184 3.76 3.11 15.70
CA TYR A 184 4.08 3.67 14.40
C TYR A 184 5.38 4.47 14.48
N GLN A 185 6.28 4.26 13.52
CA GLN A 185 7.51 5.04 13.35
C GLN A 185 7.63 5.48 11.91
N LEU A 186 7.91 6.77 11.71
CA LEU A 186 8.23 7.36 10.42
C LEU A 186 9.56 8.08 10.54
N GLN A 187 10.49 7.81 9.62
CA GLN A 187 11.79 8.45 9.59
C GLN A 187 12.23 8.69 8.14
N PRO A 188 12.99 9.76 7.89
CA PRO A 188 13.55 9.98 6.57
C PRO A 188 14.61 8.94 6.22
N VAL A 189 14.62 8.50 4.97
CA VAL A 189 15.71 7.68 4.45
C VAL A 189 16.90 8.59 4.17
N LEU A 190 17.95 8.47 4.98
CA LEU A 190 19.16 9.26 4.81
C LEU A 190 19.90 8.80 3.55
N THR A 191 19.89 9.61 2.51
CA THR A 191 20.82 9.43 1.38
C THR A 191 22.20 9.89 1.83
N ARG A 192 23.15 8.99 1.98
CA ARG A 192 24.56 9.38 2.14
C ARG A 192 24.96 10.14 0.86
N ARG A 193 25.31 11.39 1.00
CA ARG A 193 25.94 12.19 -0.06
C ARG A 193 27.37 11.69 -0.33
#